data_79421c46d71f1f8e032f51bc4bf8f233
#
_entry.id   79421c46d71f1f8e032f51bc4bf8f233
#
_cell.length_a   1.000
_cell.length_b   1.000
_cell.length_c   1.000
_cell.angle_alpha   90.00
_cell.angle_beta   90.00
_cell.angle_gamma   90.00
#
_symmetry.space_group_name_H-M   'P 1'
#
loop_
_entity.id
_entity.type
_entity.pdbx_description
1 polymer ?
#
loop_
_entity_poly.entity_id
_entity_poly.type
_entity_poly.pdbx_seq_one_letter_code
_entity_poly.pdbx_strand_id
1 'polypeptide(L)'
;MPSGTSSRRIPCWVEYEIPRDAVAEAIVNAVVHRDYASNASVQVMLFSDRLEVWNPGGLIPPLTFEALRCPHPSIPRNPLLAEPMFLARYIERAGTGTLDMAALSRDARLKDPQFRFEHGQFIQVLWRPEAVTQRVTPEVTPEVTPQVAPQVAPQVASLVKAITGEHTREQLQDLMELSDRENFRLGYLVPAMSAGLVERTIPDRPQSRSQRYRLTPAGHALRQRLLALPPATD
;
A
#
# COMPACT_ATOMS: atom_id res chain seq x y z
N MET A 1 4.82 46.58 -34.28
CA MET A 1 3.81 46.04 -33.39
C MET A 1 4.12 44.54 -33.23
N PRO A 2 4.82 44.07 -32.20
CA PRO A 2 4.92 42.63 -31.93
C PRO A 2 3.79 42.28 -30.96
N SER A 3 2.92 41.38 -31.42
CA SER A 3 1.87 40.74 -30.63
C SER A 3 2.47 39.77 -29.63
N GLY A 4 2.50 40.18 -28.35
CA GLY A 4 2.90 39.32 -27.25
C GLY A 4 1.85 38.24 -27.00
N THR A 5 2.14 36.99 -27.38
CA THR A 5 1.40 35.82 -26.93
C THR A 5 1.76 35.55 -25.49
N SER A 6 0.95 36.05 -24.58
CA SER A 6 1.00 35.67 -23.15
C SER A 6 0.63 34.21 -23.02
N SER A 7 1.65 33.36 -22.89
CA SER A 7 1.47 31.97 -22.49
C SER A 7 0.94 31.93 -21.05
N ARG A 8 -0.37 31.77 -20.89
CA ARG A 8 -0.98 31.46 -19.61
C ARG A 8 -0.50 30.05 -19.20
N ARG A 9 0.47 30.01 -18.32
CA ARG A 9 0.77 28.77 -17.56
C ARG A 9 -0.48 28.42 -16.77
N ILE A 10 -1.16 27.36 -17.15
CA ILE A 10 -2.21 26.75 -16.34
C ILE A 10 -1.48 26.19 -15.11
N PRO A 11 -1.79 26.65 -13.89
CA PRO A 11 -1.20 26.03 -12.70
C PRO A 11 -1.65 24.58 -12.66
N CYS A 12 -0.72 23.66 -12.75
CA CYS A 12 -1.00 22.24 -12.54
C CYS A 12 -1.19 22.04 -11.03
N TRP A 13 -2.45 22.09 -10.58
CA TRP A 13 -2.80 21.72 -9.20
C TRP A 13 -2.75 20.20 -9.11
N VAL A 14 -1.80 19.68 -8.35
CA VAL A 14 -1.76 18.28 -7.98
C VAL A 14 -2.69 18.11 -6.78
N GLU A 15 -3.84 17.52 -7.00
CA GLU A 15 -4.76 17.13 -5.93
C GLU A 15 -4.44 15.70 -5.51
N TYR A 16 -4.11 15.51 -4.25
CA TYR A 16 -3.84 14.19 -3.67
C TYR A 16 -5.15 13.53 -3.24
N GLU A 17 -5.33 12.25 -3.54
CA GLU A 17 -6.50 11.47 -3.11
C GLU A 17 -6.66 11.43 -1.59
N ILE A 18 -5.55 11.38 -0.87
CA ILE A 18 -5.48 11.49 0.59
C ILE A 18 -4.62 12.70 0.89
N PRO A 19 -5.01 13.60 1.80
CA PRO A 19 -4.21 14.76 2.15
C PRO A 19 -2.77 14.39 2.49
N ARG A 20 -1.82 15.02 1.81
CA ARG A 20 -0.40 14.74 1.97
C ARG A 20 0.04 14.85 3.42
N ASP A 21 -0.43 15.87 4.13
CA ASP A 21 -0.02 16.15 5.51
C ASP A 21 -0.58 15.10 6.47
N ALA A 22 -1.78 14.55 6.22
CA ALA A 22 -2.32 13.44 6.99
C ALA A 22 -1.48 12.16 6.81
N VAL A 23 -1.00 11.89 5.58
CA VAL A 23 -0.11 10.75 5.30
C VAL A 23 1.26 10.96 5.96
N ALA A 24 1.81 12.17 5.87
CA ALA A 24 3.09 12.51 6.51
C ALA A 24 3.01 12.32 8.03
N GLU A 25 1.95 12.81 8.67
CA GLU A 25 1.70 12.64 10.10
C GLU A 25 1.61 11.15 10.48
N ALA A 26 0.87 10.33 9.71
CA ALA A 26 0.76 8.90 9.97
C ALA A 26 2.13 8.18 9.91
N ILE A 27 2.99 8.54 8.94
CA ILE A 27 4.32 7.95 8.78
C ILE A 27 5.26 8.40 9.91
N VAL A 28 5.25 9.68 10.23
CA VAL A 28 6.11 10.23 11.29
C VAL A 28 5.71 9.66 12.64
N ASN A 29 4.42 9.56 12.94
CA ASN A 29 3.91 8.88 14.12
C ASN A 29 4.38 7.42 14.19
N ALA A 30 4.35 6.70 13.07
CA ALA A 30 4.84 5.33 13.03
C ALA A 30 6.33 5.24 13.37
N VAL A 31 7.15 6.18 12.93
CA VAL A 31 8.60 6.22 13.24
C VAL A 31 8.85 6.59 14.70
N VAL A 32 8.21 7.65 15.20
CA VAL A 32 8.41 8.17 16.55
C VAL A 32 7.89 7.21 17.63
N HIS A 33 6.80 6.52 17.36
CA HIS A 33 6.15 5.60 18.31
C HIS A 33 6.47 4.12 18.06
N ARG A 34 7.37 3.79 17.10
CA ARG A 34 7.78 2.42 16.84
C ARG A 34 8.39 1.77 18.08
N ASP A 35 8.06 0.51 18.31
CA ASP A 35 8.82 -0.34 19.21
C ASP A 35 10.08 -0.84 18.50
N TYR A 36 11.22 -0.21 18.82
CA TYR A 36 12.52 -0.57 18.22
C TYR A 36 13.15 -1.84 18.80
N ALA A 37 12.57 -2.43 19.86
CA ALA A 37 12.95 -3.75 20.34
C ALA A 37 12.32 -4.86 19.45
N SER A 38 11.30 -4.52 18.68
CA SER A 38 10.67 -5.45 17.73
C SER A 38 11.49 -5.56 16.44
N ASN A 39 11.64 -6.79 15.93
CA ASN A 39 12.24 -7.06 14.62
C ASN A 39 11.29 -6.76 13.44
N ALA A 40 9.99 -6.47 13.69
CA ALA A 40 9.06 -6.10 12.66
C ALA A 40 9.32 -4.67 12.15
N SER A 41 9.07 -4.40 10.90
CA SER A 41 9.24 -3.09 10.27
C SER A 41 7.93 -2.28 10.26
N VAL A 42 8.05 -0.96 10.15
CA VAL A 42 6.93 -0.10 9.73
C VAL A 42 6.56 -0.47 8.30
N GLN A 43 5.27 -0.62 8.02
CA GLN A 43 4.76 -0.94 6.69
C GLN A 43 3.75 0.12 6.26
N VAL A 44 3.83 0.55 5.01
CA VAL A 44 2.85 1.44 4.39
C VAL A 44 2.22 0.67 3.23
N MET A 45 0.91 0.45 3.30
CA MET A 45 0.18 -0.35 2.33
C MET A 45 -0.97 0.46 1.74
N LEU A 46 -1.00 0.55 0.41
CA LEU A 46 -2.07 1.21 -0.33
C LEU A 46 -3.04 0.15 -0.87
N PHE A 47 -4.28 0.22 -0.41
CA PHE A 47 -5.40 -0.59 -0.89
C PHE A 47 -6.26 0.21 -1.86
N SER A 48 -7.24 -0.45 -2.47
CA SER A 48 -8.20 0.22 -3.37
C SER A 48 -9.02 1.31 -2.69
N ASP A 49 -9.33 1.12 -1.41
CA ASP A 49 -10.23 1.98 -0.62
C ASP A 49 -9.53 2.77 0.50
N ARG A 50 -8.26 2.45 0.82
CA ARG A 50 -7.54 3.05 1.95
C ARG A 50 -6.03 2.94 1.84
N LEU A 51 -5.35 3.73 2.64
CA LEU A 51 -3.93 3.59 2.99
C LEU A 51 -3.84 3.10 4.44
N GLU A 52 -3.00 2.12 4.70
CA GLU A 52 -2.69 1.66 6.06
C GLU A 52 -1.21 1.88 6.38
N VAL A 53 -0.95 2.43 7.56
CA VAL A 53 0.40 2.54 8.13
C VAL A 53 0.45 1.66 9.37
N TRP A 54 1.23 0.59 9.29
CA TRP A 54 1.40 -0.40 10.33
C TRP A 54 2.68 -0.14 11.11
N ASN A 55 2.58 -0.10 12.42
CA ASN A 55 3.68 0.21 13.31
C ASN A 55 3.81 -0.83 14.42
N PRO A 56 4.98 -1.51 14.56
CA PRO A 56 5.25 -2.39 15.69
C PRO A 56 5.13 -1.66 17.03
N GLY A 57 4.36 -2.25 17.95
CA GLY A 57 4.06 -1.70 19.27
C GLY A 57 2.65 -1.13 19.36
N GLY A 58 2.15 -1.01 20.59
CA GLY A 58 0.83 -0.45 20.91
C GLY A 58 0.91 0.96 21.50
N LEU A 59 -0.23 1.46 21.93
CA LEU A 59 -0.31 2.70 22.69
C LEU A 59 0.42 2.55 24.04
N ILE A 60 1.02 3.65 24.50
CA ILE A 60 1.66 3.70 25.82
C ILE A 60 0.60 4.12 26.85
N PRO A 61 0.39 3.36 27.93
CA PRO A 61 -0.52 3.77 28.98
C PRO A 61 -0.12 5.15 29.57
N PRO A 62 -1.08 6.02 29.91
CA PRO A 62 -2.53 5.76 29.99
C PRO A 62 -3.32 6.02 28.69
N LEU A 63 -2.67 6.18 27.54
CA LEU A 63 -3.34 6.52 26.27
C LEU A 63 -4.20 5.34 25.78
N THR A 64 -5.46 5.64 25.42
CA THR A 64 -6.42 4.68 24.85
C THR A 64 -6.82 5.08 23.43
N PHE A 65 -7.49 4.18 22.69
CA PHE A 65 -7.97 4.49 21.33
C PHE A 65 -9.05 5.59 21.32
N GLU A 66 -9.84 5.67 22.38
CA GLU A 66 -10.84 6.73 22.56
C GLU A 66 -10.15 8.09 22.76
N ALA A 67 -9.05 8.10 23.52
CA ALA A 67 -8.28 9.32 23.77
C ALA A 67 -7.67 9.90 22.50
N LEU A 68 -7.34 9.08 21.48
CA LEU A 68 -6.85 9.57 20.18
C LEU A 68 -7.84 10.45 19.42
N ARG A 69 -9.12 10.43 19.80
CA ARG A 69 -10.18 11.26 19.21
C ARG A 69 -10.41 12.57 19.95
N CYS A 70 -9.68 12.80 21.01
CA CYS A 70 -9.77 13.99 21.86
C CYS A 70 -8.38 14.59 22.05
N PRO A 71 -8.25 15.86 22.47
CA PRO A 71 -6.98 16.41 22.87
C PRO A 71 -6.31 15.54 23.97
N HIS A 72 -5.09 15.11 23.73
CA HIS A 72 -4.34 14.24 24.63
C HIS A 72 -2.86 14.66 24.69
N PRO A 73 -2.15 14.35 25.77
CA PRO A 73 -0.71 14.64 25.82
C PRO A 73 0.05 13.79 24.78
N SER A 74 1.06 14.40 24.16
CA SER A 74 2.00 13.68 23.31
C SER A 74 3.01 12.95 24.21
N ILE A 75 2.98 11.61 24.17
CA ILE A 75 3.88 10.75 24.92
C ILE A 75 4.66 9.90 23.91
N PRO A 76 5.78 10.41 23.37
CA PRO A 76 6.55 9.68 22.38
C PRO A 76 7.22 8.45 23.00
N ARG A 77 7.16 7.30 22.32
CA ARG A 77 7.92 6.11 22.72
C ARG A 77 9.42 6.32 22.61
N ASN A 78 9.83 7.12 21.61
CA ASN A 78 11.22 7.39 21.31
C ASN A 78 11.51 8.90 21.37
N PRO A 79 11.74 9.48 22.57
CA PRO A 79 11.95 10.92 22.74
C PRO A 79 13.14 11.44 21.92
N LEU A 80 14.21 10.65 21.77
CA LEU A 80 15.39 11.02 20.99
C LEU A 80 15.11 11.13 19.49
N LEU A 81 14.05 10.50 18.98
CA LEU A 81 13.57 10.66 17.60
C LEU A 81 12.52 11.77 17.51
N ALA A 82 11.67 11.90 18.50
CA ALA A 82 10.64 12.93 18.53
C ALA A 82 11.22 14.35 18.54
N GLU A 83 12.27 14.59 19.31
CA GLU A 83 12.86 15.92 19.43
C GLU A 83 13.41 16.47 18.09
N PRO A 84 14.24 15.76 17.32
CA PRO A 84 14.65 16.22 16.00
C PRO A 84 13.48 16.40 15.02
N MET A 85 12.48 15.52 15.05
CA MET A 85 11.30 15.63 14.20
C MET A 85 10.46 16.87 14.53
N PHE A 86 10.35 17.21 15.82
CA PHE A 86 9.73 18.45 16.27
C PHE A 86 10.51 19.68 15.80
N LEU A 87 11.84 19.70 15.97
CA LEU A 87 12.69 20.82 15.52
C LEU A 87 12.64 21.02 14.01
N ALA A 88 12.51 19.92 13.27
CA ALA A 88 12.31 19.93 11.81
C ALA A 88 10.86 20.23 11.37
N ARG A 89 9.95 20.48 12.31
CA ARG A 89 8.53 20.76 12.09
C ARG A 89 7.75 19.64 11.39
N TYR A 90 8.17 18.39 11.61
CA TYR A 90 7.40 17.22 11.15
C TYR A 90 6.32 16.79 12.13
N ILE A 91 6.44 17.15 13.42
CA ILE A 91 5.43 16.88 14.45
C ILE A 91 5.23 18.12 15.34
N GLU A 92 4.08 18.16 15.99
CA GLU A 92 3.77 19.15 17.04
C GLU A 92 3.87 18.54 18.43
N ARG A 93 4.16 19.34 19.46
CA ARG A 93 4.23 18.87 20.86
C ARG A 93 2.86 18.70 21.52
N ALA A 94 1.82 19.25 20.91
CA ALA A 94 0.51 19.37 21.55
C ALA A 94 -0.32 18.07 21.56
N GLY A 95 0.12 16.98 20.92
CA GLY A 95 -0.67 15.74 20.83
C GLY A 95 -1.91 15.90 19.93
N THR A 96 -1.89 16.83 19.00
CA THR A 96 -3.00 17.13 18.06
C THR A 96 -2.93 16.34 16.78
N GLY A 97 -1.85 15.67 16.47
CA GLY A 97 -1.59 15.04 15.17
C GLY A 97 -2.70 14.10 14.71
N THR A 98 -3.32 13.31 15.61
CA THR A 98 -4.46 12.46 15.27
C THR A 98 -5.73 13.26 14.97
N LEU A 99 -5.92 14.40 15.63
CA LEU A 99 -7.03 15.32 15.41
C LEU A 99 -6.85 16.08 14.09
N ASP A 100 -5.62 16.48 13.80
CA ASP A 100 -5.26 17.16 12.55
C ASP A 100 -5.45 16.23 11.35
N MET A 101 -5.04 14.96 11.44
CA MET A 101 -5.37 13.94 10.44
C MET A 101 -6.88 13.82 10.21
N ALA A 102 -7.69 13.85 11.30
CA ALA A 102 -9.14 13.78 11.18
C ALA A 102 -9.72 15.05 10.55
N ALA A 103 -9.23 16.23 10.92
CA ALA A 103 -9.64 17.51 10.32
C ALA A 103 -9.31 17.54 8.82
N LEU A 104 -8.08 17.23 8.44
CA LEU A 104 -7.64 17.17 7.04
C LEU A 104 -8.46 16.17 6.21
N SER A 105 -8.79 15.01 6.80
CA SER A 105 -9.63 14.01 6.12
C SER A 105 -11.04 14.56 5.88
N ARG A 106 -11.65 15.21 6.86
CA ARG A 106 -12.99 15.82 6.71
C ARG A 106 -13.01 16.96 5.71
N ASP A 107 -11.98 17.81 5.70
CA ASP A 107 -11.83 18.90 4.74
C ASP A 107 -11.73 18.37 3.30
N ALA A 108 -11.08 17.21 3.13
CA ALA A 108 -11.01 16.48 1.87
C ALA A 108 -12.27 15.63 1.59
N ARG A 109 -13.30 15.70 2.42
CA ARG A 109 -14.55 14.92 2.33
C ARG A 109 -14.32 13.40 2.40
N LEU A 110 -13.29 13.00 3.13
CA LEU A 110 -12.98 11.60 3.40
C LEU A 110 -13.54 11.17 4.76
N LYS A 111 -13.63 9.86 4.98
CA LYS A 111 -13.97 9.29 6.31
C LYS A 111 -12.85 9.62 7.30
N ASP A 112 -13.24 9.79 8.57
CA ASP A 112 -12.27 9.99 9.65
C ASP A 112 -11.27 8.83 9.71
N PRO A 113 -10.01 9.09 10.03
CA PRO A 113 -8.99 8.06 10.23
C PRO A 113 -9.44 7.04 11.27
N GLN A 114 -9.09 5.78 11.06
CA GLN A 114 -9.34 4.70 12.02
C GLN A 114 -8.02 4.23 12.61
N PHE A 115 -8.03 3.97 13.92
CA PHE A 115 -6.90 3.41 14.64
C PHE A 115 -7.29 2.07 15.23
N ARG A 116 -6.42 1.06 15.07
CA ARG A 116 -6.65 -0.29 15.60
C ARG A 116 -5.33 -0.93 16.04
N PHE A 117 -5.43 -1.97 16.84
CA PHE A 117 -4.29 -2.76 17.28
C PHE A 117 -4.55 -4.23 16.98
N GLU A 118 -3.70 -4.80 16.13
CA GLU A 118 -3.82 -6.18 15.69
C GLU A 118 -2.42 -6.81 15.59
N HIS A 119 -2.29 -8.04 16.02
CA HIS A 119 -1.05 -8.83 15.92
C HIS A 119 0.22 -8.12 16.45
N GLY A 120 0.07 -7.34 17.55
CA GLY A 120 1.19 -6.60 18.13
C GLY A 120 1.56 -5.32 17.39
N GLN A 121 0.74 -4.87 16.45
CA GLN A 121 0.97 -3.67 15.65
C GLN A 121 -0.15 -2.65 15.81
N PHE A 122 0.22 -1.40 15.93
CA PHE A 122 -0.68 -0.26 15.84
C PHE A 122 -0.88 0.11 14.38
N ILE A 123 -2.13 0.20 13.94
CA ILE A 123 -2.50 0.42 12.54
C ILE A 123 -3.27 1.72 12.43
N GLN A 124 -2.79 2.60 11.57
CA GLN A 124 -3.46 3.84 11.18
C GLN A 124 -4.06 3.65 9.80
N VAL A 125 -5.36 3.90 9.65
CA VAL A 125 -6.11 3.76 8.40
C VAL A 125 -6.56 5.12 7.92
N LEU A 126 -6.15 5.52 6.73
CA LEU A 126 -6.60 6.72 6.03
C LEU A 126 -7.42 6.29 4.81
N TRP A 127 -8.64 6.77 4.70
CA TRP A 127 -9.57 6.37 3.65
C TRP A 127 -9.34 7.13 2.35
N ARG A 128 -9.57 6.46 1.22
CA ARG A 128 -9.57 7.06 -0.10
C ARG A 128 -10.98 7.53 -0.49
N PRO A 129 -11.14 8.42 -1.48
CA PRO A 129 -12.44 8.81 -1.99
C PRO A 129 -13.26 7.61 -2.51
N GLU A 130 -14.56 7.58 -2.23
CA GLU A 130 -15.44 6.49 -2.66
C GLU A 130 -15.49 6.30 -4.19
N ALA A 131 -15.32 7.41 -4.94
CA ALA A 131 -15.26 7.35 -6.40
C ALA A 131 -14.09 6.52 -6.94
N VAL A 132 -12.98 6.42 -6.18
CA VAL A 132 -11.83 5.56 -6.51
C VAL A 132 -12.15 4.12 -6.16
N THR A 133 -12.83 3.89 -5.04
CA THR A 133 -13.26 2.57 -4.58
C THR A 133 -14.25 1.93 -5.55
N GLN A 134 -15.22 2.70 -6.05
CA GLN A 134 -16.23 2.22 -7.01
C GLN A 134 -15.64 1.80 -8.36
N ARG A 135 -14.47 2.35 -8.75
CA ARG A 135 -13.78 1.94 -9.98
C ARG A 135 -13.08 0.58 -9.84
N VAL A 136 -12.97 0.04 -8.64
CA VAL A 136 -12.23 -1.19 -8.32
C VAL A 136 -13.13 -2.33 -7.86
N THR A 137 -14.42 -2.07 -7.56
CA THR A 137 -15.41 -3.12 -7.30
C THR A 137 -16.08 -3.53 -8.62
N PRO A 138 -15.78 -4.70 -9.19
CA PRO A 138 -16.65 -5.29 -10.20
C PRO A 138 -17.93 -5.73 -9.46
N GLU A 139 -19.02 -5.04 -9.66
CA GLU A 139 -20.34 -5.55 -9.35
C GLU A 139 -20.53 -6.82 -10.18
N VAL A 140 -20.56 -7.96 -9.50
CA VAL A 140 -20.80 -9.27 -10.14
C VAL A 140 -22.29 -9.34 -10.45
N THR A 141 -22.67 -8.75 -11.55
CA THR A 141 -23.91 -9.12 -12.25
C THR A 141 -23.53 -10.00 -13.45
N PRO A 142 -24.18 -11.16 -13.66
CA PRO A 142 -23.85 -12.01 -14.78
C PRO A 142 -24.51 -11.47 -16.04
N GLU A 143 -23.89 -10.52 -16.70
CA GLU A 143 -24.24 -10.16 -18.08
C GLU A 143 -22.97 -9.98 -18.90
N VAL A 144 -22.87 -10.87 -19.89
CA VAL A 144 -21.75 -11.04 -20.78
C VAL A 144 -21.63 -9.85 -21.71
N THR A 145 -20.66 -8.97 -21.48
CA THR A 145 -20.09 -8.14 -22.54
C THR A 145 -18.59 -7.91 -22.31
N PRO A 146 -17.74 -8.07 -23.33
CA PRO A 146 -16.29 -8.06 -23.15
C PRO A 146 -15.74 -6.64 -23.20
N GLN A 147 -15.01 -6.25 -22.18
CA GLN A 147 -13.90 -5.28 -22.21
C GLN A 147 -13.83 -4.45 -20.93
N VAL A 148 -12.94 -4.81 -20.03
CA VAL A 148 -11.88 -3.98 -19.41
C VAL A 148 -10.96 -4.96 -18.68
N ALA A 149 -9.72 -5.09 -19.15
CA ALA A 149 -8.71 -5.90 -18.50
C ALA A 149 -8.37 -5.30 -17.12
N PRO A 150 -8.29 -6.11 -16.03
CA PRO A 150 -7.74 -5.65 -14.77
C PRO A 150 -6.29 -5.22 -15.02
N GLN A 151 -5.95 -3.97 -14.67
CA GLN A 151 -4.56 -3.49 -14.71
C GLN A 151 -3.78 -4.24 -13.62
N VAL A 152 -3.20 -5.35 -14.01
CA VAL A 152 -2.28 -6.11 -13.16
C VAL A 152 -0.98 -5.31 -13.06
N ALA A 153 -0.45 -5.16 -11.84
CA ALA A 153 0.82 -4.47 -11.63
C ALA A 153 1.89 -5.00 -12.61
N PRO A 154 2.73 -4.14 -13.21
CA PRO A 154 3.72 -4.54 -14.21
C PRO A 154 4.61 -5.72 -13.77
N GLN A 155 4.98 -5.74 -12.49
CA GLN A 155 5.77 -6.82 -11.89
C GLN A 155 5.04 -8.17 -11.90
N VAL A 156 3.75 -8.17 -11.55
CA VAL A 156 2.91 -9.38 -11.58
C VAL A 156 2.67 -9.83 -13.01
N ALA A 157 2.45 -8.91 -13.95
CA ALA A 157 2.30 -9.22 -15.37
C ALA A 157 3.58 -9.87 -15.93
N SER A 158 4.76 -9.36 -15.57
CA SER A 158 6.04 -9.92 -15.97
C SER A 158 6.23 -11.34 -15.41
N LEU A 159 5.93 -11.57 -14.13
CA LEU A 159 5.98 -12.89 -13.52
C LEU A 159 5.01 -13.88 -14.21
N VAL A 160 3.76 -13.47 -14.46
CA VAL A 160 2.77 -14.31 -15.12
C VAL A 160 3.19 -14.69 -16.55
N LYS A 161 3.84 -13.79 -17.28
CA LYS A 161 4.41 -14.09 -18.62
C LYS A 161 5.52 -15.14 -18.54
N ALA A 162 6.38 -15.07 -17.52
CA ALA A 162 7.55 -15.93 -17.35
C ALA A 162 7.18 -17.36 -16.94
N ILE A 163 6.11 -17.56 -16.17
CA ILE A 163 5.71 -18.90 -15.69
C ILE A 163 5.16 -19.75 -16.83
N THR A 164 5.84 -20.84 -17.17
CA THR A 164 5.43 -21.79 -18.22
C THR A 164 5.03 -23.17 -17.68
N GLY A 165 5.18 -23.41 -16.39
CA GLY A 165 4.89 -24.70 -15.74
C GLY A 165 5.01 -24.60 -14.22
N GLU A 166 5.52 -25.63 -13.58
CA GLU A 166 5.78 -25.64 -12.15
C GLU A 166 7.25 -25.30 -11.89
N HIS A 167 7.48 -24.25 -11.11
CA HIS A 167 8.81 -23.74 -10.79
C HIS A 167 9.02 -23.62 -9.29
N THR A 168 10.23 -23.85 -8.82
CA THR A 168 10.62 -23.45 -7.46
C THR A 168 10.73 -21.91 -7.36
N ARG A 169 10.75 -21.38 -6.15
CA ARG A 169 10.93 -19.94 -5.95
C ARG A 169 12.26 -19.44 -6.54
N GLU A 170 13.32 -20.23 -6.42
CA GLU A 170 14.65 -19.91 -6.96
C GLU A 170 14.62 -19.86 -8.47
N GLN A 171 14.03 -20.87 -9.12
CA GLN A 171 13.87 -20.89 -10.57
C GLN A 171 13.06 -19.68 -11.10
N LEU A 172 12.00 -19.27 -10.39
CA LEU A 172 11.23 -18.09 -10.78
C LEU A 172 12.04 -16.80 -10.61
N GLN A 173 12.85 -16.71 -9.56
CA GLN A 173 13.74 -15.59 -9.32
C GLN A 173 14.81 -15.47 -10.42
N ASP A 174 15.41 -16.58 -10.82
CA ASP A 174 16.39 -16.66 -11.92
C ASP A 174 15.75 -16.28 -13.26
N LEU A 175 14.51 -16.77 -13.55
CA LEU A 175 13.77 -16.41 -14.76
C LEU A 175 13.45 -14.91 -14.85
N MET A 176 13.36 -14.24 -13.70
CA MET A 176 13.09 -12.81 -13.62
C MET A 176 14.38 -11.97 -13.51
N GLU A 177 15.56 -12.61 -13.55
CA GLU A 177 16.89 -11.98 -13.42
C GLU A 177 17.03 -11.12 -12.15
N LEU A 178 16.37 -11.54 -11.06
CA LEU A 178 16.38 -10.81 -9.79
C LEU A 178 17.35 -11.45 -8.81
N SER A 179 18.28 -10.67 -8.25
CA SER A 179 19.23 -11.13 -7.23
C SER A 179 18.68 -11.05 -5.80
N ASP A 180 17.74 -10.12 -5.53
CA ASP A 180 17.18 -9.91 -4.19
C ASP A 180 15.95 -10.81 -3.97
N ARG A 181 16.11 -11.78 -3.03
CA ARG A 181 15.07 -12.76 -2.67
C ARG A 181 13.84 -12.14 -2.03
N GLU A 182 14.03 -11.11 -1.23
CA GLU A 182 12.93 -10.47 -0.51
C GLU A 182 12.14 -9.55 -1.43
N ASN A 183 12.81 -8.80 -2.28
CA ASN A 183 12.19 -8.00 -3.34
C ASN A 183 11.38 -8.89 -4.28
N PHE A 184 11.92 -10.02 -4.74
CA PHE A 184 11.17 -10.97 -5.56
C PHE A 184 9.92 -11.49 -4.83
N ARG A 185 10.07 -11.88 -3.56
CA ARG A 185 8.97 -12.41 -2.77
C ARG A 185 7.84 -11.39 -2.60
N LEU A 186 8.17 -10.17 -2.15
CA LEU A 186 7.18 -9.13 -1.80
C LEU A 186 6.67 -8.37 -3.02
N GLY A 187 7.51 -8.12 -4.01
CA GLY A 187 7.15 -7.34 -5.19
C GLY A 187 6.47 -8.14 -6.31
N TYR A 188 6.70 -9.45 -6.38
CA TYR A 188 6.24 -10.27 -7.51
C TYR A 188 5.38 -11.46 -7.05
N LEU A 189 5.92 -12.34 -6.19
CA LEU A 189 5.29 -13.62 -5.89
C LEU A 189 4.06 -13.48 -4.98
N VAL A 190 4.17 -12.75 -3.88
CA VAL A 190 3.05 -12.53 -2.94
C VAL A 190 1.91 -11.78 -3.61
N PRO A 191 2.12 -10.67 -4.33
CA PRO A 191 1.04 -10.00 -5.08
C PRO A 191 0.37 -10.90 -6.11
N ALA A 192 1.13 -11.71 -6.87
CA ALA A 192 0.58 -12.64 -7.84
C ALA A 192 -0.29 -13.74 -7.20
N MET A 193 0.11 -14.22 -6.02
CA MET A 193 -0.69 -15.19 -5.25
C MET A 193 -1.93 -14.53 -4.64
N SER A 194 -1.82 -13.32 -4.10
CA SER A 194 -2.97 -12.57 -3.55
C SER A 194 -4.00 -12.24 -4.63
N ALA A 195 -3.55 -12.00 -5.86
CA ALA A 195 -4.42 -11.80 -7.01
C ALA A 195 -5.01 -13.12 -7.57
N GLY A 196 -4.71 -14.27 -6.96
CA GLY A 196 -5.20 -15.57 -7.42
C GLY A 196 -4.66 -16.02 -8.78
N LEU A 197 -3.52 -15.43 -9.24
CA LEU A 197 -2.94 -15.73 -10.55
C LEU A 197 -1.89 -16.85 -10.48
N VAL A 198 -1.26 -17.01 -9.32
CA VAL A 198 -0.25 -18.02 -9.01
C VAL A 198 -0.66 -18.77 -7.76
N GLU A 199 -0.49 -20.08 -7.75
CA GLU A 199 -0.78 -20.92 -6.59
C GLU A 199 0.43 -21.77 -6.20
N ARG A 200 0.40 -22.25 -4.95
CA ARG A 200 1.36 -23.21 -4.41
C ARG A 200 0.90 -24.63 -4.75
N THR A 201 1.83 -25.50 -5.12
CA THR A 201 1.51 -26.93 -5.37
C THR A 201 1.30 -27.71 -4.08
N ILE A 202 1.87 -27.24 -2.95
CA ILE A 202 1.72 -27.85 -1.61
C ILE A 202 1.26 -26.74 -0.64
N PRO A 203 -0.03 -26.36 -0.64
CA PRO A 203 -0.53 -25.27 0.20
C PRO A 203 -0.40 -25.56 1.71
N ASP A 204 -0.58 -26.79 2.13
CA ASP A 204 -0.53 -27.22 3.55
C ASP A 204 0.89 -27.20 4.16
N ARG A 205 1.91 -27.15 3.32
CA ARG A 205 3.32 -27.11 3.76
C ARG A 205 4.10 -26.01 3.02
N PRO A 206 3.83 -24.73 3.34
CA PRO A 206 4.39 -23.59 2.59
C PRO A 206 5.91 -23.48 2.65
N GLN A 207 6.55 -24.09 3.66
CA GLN A 207 8.02 -24.11 3.84
C GLN A 207 8.68 -25.40 3.31
N SER A 208 7.95 -26.25 2.61
CA SER A 208 8.50 -27.48 2.04
C SER A 208 9.61 -27.16 1.03
N ARG A 209 10.72 -27.90 1.07
CA ARG A 209 11.79 -27.81 0.05
C ARG A 209 11.32 -28.22 -1.34
N SER A 210 10.23 -28.99 -1.42
CA SER A 210 9.59 -29.42 -2.68
C SER A 210 8.47 -28.47 -3.12
N GLN A 211 8.30 -27.31 -2.45
CA GLN A 211 7.28 -26.34 -2.82
C GLN A 211 7.54 -25.78 -4.22
N ARG A 212 6.52 -25.82 -5.08
CA ARG A 212 6.53 -25.21 -6.41
C ARG A 212 5.37 -24.23 -6.55
N TYR A 213 5.46 -23.41 -7.56
CA TYR A 213 4.48 -22.39 -7.92
C TYR A 213 4.08 -22.60 -9.37
N ARG A 214 2.78 -22.44 -9.65
CA ARG A 214 2.23 -22.55 -11.00
C ARG A 214 1.13 -21.53 -11.20
N LEU A 215 0.77 -21.28 -12.46
CA LEU A 215 -0.38 -20.43 -12.78
C LEU A 215 -1.69 -21.14 -12.42
N THR A 216 -2.62 -20.38 -11.89
CA THR A 216 -4.02 -20.79 -11.76
C THR A 216 -4.72 -20.71 -13.13
N PRO A 217 -5.96 -21.21 -13.31
CA PRO A 217 -6.74 -20.96 -14.52
C PRO A 217 -6.86 -19.47 -14.88
N ALA A 218 -7.04 -18.59 -13.89
CA ALA A 218 -7.05 -17.13 -14.07
C ALA A 218 -5.69 -16.60 -14.54
N GLY A 219 -4.59 -17.12 -13.98
CA GLY A 219 -3.23 -16.79 -14.39
C GLY A 219 -2.95 -17.20 -15.84
N HIS A 220 -3.39 -18.38 -16.27
CA HIS A 220 -3.27 -18.83 -17.67
C HIS A 220 -4.06 -17.94 -18.63
N ALA A 221 -5.30 -17.57 -18.29
CA ALA A 221 -6.11 -16.67 -19.10
C ALA A 221 -5.46 -15.29 -19.24
N LEU A 222 -4.91 -14.75 -18.14
CA LEU A 222 -4.18 -13.48 -18.17
C LEU A 222 -2.93 -13.58 -19.03
N ARG A 223 -2.12 -14.64 -18.89
CA ARG A 223 -0.93 -14.87 -19.69
C ARG A 223 -1.22 -14.87 -21.18
N GLN A 224 -2.26 -15.56 -21.63
CA GLN A 224 -2.68 -15.56 -23.03
C GLN A 224 -3.00 -14.15 -23.53
N ARG A 225 -3.71 -13.35 -22.74
CA ARG A 225 -4.02 -11.94 -23.08
C ARG A 225 -2.76 -11.09 -23.19
N LEU A 226 -1.84 -11.24 -22.21
CA LEU A 226 -0.58 -10.47 -22.19
C LEU A 226 0.38 -10.82 -23.33
N LEU A 227 0.29 -12.03 -23.87
CA LEU A 227 1.09 -12.47 -25.02
C LEU A 227 0.43 -12.11 -26.37
N ALA A 228 -0.89 -11.90 -26.38
CA ALA A 228 -1.65 -11.49 -27.57
C ALA A 228 -1.61 -9.96 -27.83
N LEU A 229 -1.20 -9.15 -26.85
CA LEU A 229 -1.04 -7.72 -27.02
C LEU A 229 0.24 -7.43 -27.84
N PRO A 230 0.18 -6.64 -28.93
CA PRO A 230 1.38 -6.22 -29.64
C PRO A 230 2.26 -5.38 -28.69
N PRO A 231 3.61 -5.41 -28.88
CA PRO A 231 4.49 -4.58 -28.10
C PRO A 231 4.10 -3.11 -28.25
N ALA A 232 4.02 -2.39 -27.13
CA ALA A 232 3.80 -0.95 -27.15
C ALA A 232 4.91 -0.32 -27.98
N THR A 233 4.54 0.31 -29.06
CA THR A 233 5.46 1.13 -29.87
C THR A 233 5.80 2.37 -29.03
N ASP A 234 7.10 2.59 -28.81
CA ASP A 234 7.69 3.80 -28.22
C ASP A 234 7.22 5.08 -28.94
#